data_3963a61895128065bedbd56172679538
#
_entry.id   3963a61895128065bedbd56172679538
#
_cell.length_a   1.000
_cell.length_b   1.000
_cell.length_c   1.000
_cell.angle_alpha   90.00
_cell.angle_beta   90.00
_cell.angle_gamma   90.00
#
_symmetry.space_group_name_H-M   'P 1'
#
loop_
_entity.id
_entity.type
_entity.pdbx_description
1 polymer ?
#
loop_
_entity_poly.entity_id
_entity_poly.type
_entity_poly.pdbx_seq_one_letter_code
_entity_poly.pdbx_strand_id
1 'polypeptide(L)'
;MFSLEGRVALITGAASGIGAATAQIFAEAGADLALAWYPPDGHDIEPVRRAAKKAGRRVVVSEVDVTRSADVDALVAKAAGELGGVHIVVANAGIARKVKLEDLDDATWNKVVDVDLNGVWRCFRSALPHMRRAGFGRLLATSSVAGTVSAWPQHPHYTAAKAGLVGLVQTLAVEFAASGITANAVAPGVIRTPQALDPVNSLGPEGVDAAAARIPAGRVGSPEDIAYVYLFLASAEASYVNGQLLVVDGARSLAGLD
;
A
#
# COMPACT_ATOMS: atom_id res chain seq x y z
N MET A 1 -22.55 -5.50 0.65
CA MET A 1 -21.14 -5.90 0.61
C MET A 1 -20.38 -4.80 -0.12
N PHE A 2 -19.18 -4.45 0.32
CA PHE A 2 -18.44 -3.31 -0.19
C PHE A 2 -18.28 -3.38 -1.71
N SER A 3 -18.88 -2.43 -2.45
CA SER A 3 -18.81 -2.37 -3.92
C SER A 3 -17.91 -1.24 -4.36
N LEU A 4 -17.11 -1.51 -5.39
CA LEU A 4 -16.27 -0.53 -6.08
C LEU A 4 -16.73 -0.32 -7.54
N GLU A 5 -17.96 -0.72 -7.87
CA GLU A 5 -18.49 -0.55 -9.21
C GLU A 5 -18.45 0.91 -9.66
N GLY A 6 -18.01 1.16 -10.89
CA GLY A 6 -17.83 2.49 -11.43
C GLY A 6 -16.64 3.28 -10.85
N ARG A 7 -15.78 2.66 -10.04
CA ARG A 7 -14.58 3.27 -9.50
C ARG A 7 -13.34 2.81 -10.26
N VAL A 8 -12.34 3.68 -10.30
CA VAL A 8 -11.00 3.39 -10.84
C VAL A 8 -10.03 3.44 -9.69
N ALA A 9 -9.31 2.33 -9.48
CA ALA A 9 -8.29 2.20 -8.43
C ALA A 9 -6.89 2.15 -9.03
N LEU A 10 -6.02 3.03 -8.56
CA LEU A 10 -4.59 3.00 -8.83
C LEU A 10 -3.89 2.27 -7.69
N ILE A 11 -3.10 1.26 -8.02
CA ILE A 11 -2.38 0.42 -7.04
C ILE A 11 -0.90 0.36 -7.43
N THR A 12 -0.02 0.76 -6.51
CA THR A 12 1.43 0.64 -6.70
C THR A 12 1.99 -0.62 -6.04
N GLY A 13 3.08 -1.18 -6.59
CA GLY A 13 3.58 -2.48 -6.15
C GLY A 13 2.58 -3.60 -6.43
N ALA A 14 1.86 -3.50 -7.56
CA ALA A 14 0.72 -4.36 -7.88
C ALA A 14 1.11 -5.76 -8.35
N ALA A 15 2.39 -6.04 -8.61
CA ALA A 15 2.83 -7.32 -9.17
C ALA A 15 2.94 -8.46 -8.15
N SER A 16 2.98 -8.14 -6.85
CA SER A 16 3.19 -9.16 -5.80
C SER A 16 2.52 -8.80 -4.47
N GLY A 17 2.47 -9.75 -3.56
CA GLY A 17 2.09 -9.56 -2.17
C GLY A 17 0.75 -8.83 -1.98
N ILE A 18 0.74 -7.84 -1.09
CA ILE A 18 -0.46 -7.08 -0.73
C ILE A 18 -1.05 -6.34 -1.94
N GLY A 19 -0.20 -5.76 -2.80
CA GLY A 19 -0.67 -5.04 -3.98
C GLY A 19 -1.39 -5.94 -4.98
N ALA A 20 -0.87 -7.13 -5.23
CA ALA A 20 -1.49 -8.13 -6.12
C ALA A 20 -2.84 -8.63 -5.58
N ALA A 21 -2.89 -8.98 -4.29
CA ALA A 21 -4.13 -9.39 -3.63
C ALA A 21 -5.18 -8.27 -3.64
N THR A 22 -4.75 -7.03 -3.37
CA THR A 22 -5.64 -5.85 -3.43
C THR A 22 -6.20 -5.65 -4.83
N ALA A 23 -5.36 -5.76 -5.86
CA ALA A 23 -5.82 -5.63 -7.25
C ALA A 23 -6.88 -6.68 -7.61
N GLN A 24 -6.68 -7.92 -7.21
CA GLN A 24 -7.64 -9.00 -7.46
C GLN A 24 -8.96 -8.74 -6.73
N ILE A 25 -8.94 -8.47 -5.43
CA ILE A 25 -10.14 -8.23 -4.61
C ILE A 25 -10.89 -6.99 -5.10
N PHE A 26 -10.18 -5.93 -5.50
CA PHE A 26 -10.81 -4.73 -6.04
C PHE A 26 -11.47 -4.98 -7.40
N ALA A 27 -10.86 -5.80 -8.26
CA ALA A 27 -11.46 -6.21 -9.51
C ALA A 27 -12.75 -7.01 -9.29
N GLU A 28 -12.75 -7.96 -8.36
CA GLU A 28 -13.91 -8.75 -7.97
C GLU A 28 -15.03 -7.87 -7.36
N ALA A 29 -14.64 -6.79 -6.66
CA ALA A 29 -15.56 -5.79 -6.12
C ALA A 29 -16.09 -4.78 -7.15
N GLY A 30 -15.62 -4.83 -8.42
CA GLY A 30 -16.14 -4.01 -9.51
C GLY A 30 -15.27 -2.83 -9.96
N ALA A 31 -14.06 -2.64 -9.39
CA ALA A 31 -13.19 -1.56 -9.79
C ALA A 31 -12.47 -1.83 -11.12
N ASP A 32 -12.36 -0.80 -11.97
CA ASP A 32 -11.35 -0.77 -13.02
C ASP A 32 -9.97 -0.41 -12.43
N LEU A 33 -8.89 -0.95 -12.99
CA LEU A 33 -7.59 -0.92 -12.35
C LEU A 33 -6.51 -0.20 -13.17
N ALA A 34 -5.76 0.67 -12.52
CA ALA A 34 -4.48 1.20 -12.98
C ALA A 34 -3.36 0.60 -12.12
N LEU A 35 -2.59 -0.32 -12.69
CA LEU A 35 -1.58 -1.10 -12.00
C LEU A 35 -0.19 -0.56 -12.30
N ALA A 36 0.51 -0.13 -11.26
CA ALA A 36 1.92 0.23 -11.30
C ALA A 36 2.79 -0.95 -10.86
N TRP A 37 3.76 -1.31 -11.67
CA TRP A 37 4.75 -2.31 -11.34
C TRP A 37 6.16 -1.79 -11.65
N TYR A 38 7.15 -2.39 -11.03
CA TYR A 38 8.55 -2.00 -11.17
C TYR A 38 9.36 -3.21 -11.65
N PRO A 39 9.66 -3.33 -12.96
CA PRO A 39 10.30 -4.52 -13.53
C PRO A 39 11.61 -4.95 -12.84
N PRO A 40 12.46 -4.01 -12.36
CA PRO A 40 13.69 -4.39 -11.67
C PRO A 40 13.52 -5.18 -10.37
N ASP A 41 12.30 -5.28 -9.80
CA ASP A 41 12.03 -6.13 -8.64
C ASP A 41 11.82 -7.61 -8.97
N GLY A 42 11.77 -7.95 -10.27
CA GLY A 42 11.69 -9.31 -10.79
C GLY A 42 10.30 -9.96 -10.74
N HIS A 43 9.26 -9.21 -10.34
CA HIS A 43 7.89 -9.74 -10.30
C HIS A 43 7.16 -9.56 -11.63
N ASP A 44 6.30 -10.54 -11.99
CA ASP A 44 5.48 -10.50 -13.21
C ASP A 44 4.07 -9.96 -12.89
N ILE A 45 3.66 -8.91 -13.59
CA ILE A 45 2.34 -8.30 -13.46
C ILE A 45 1.23 -9.03 -14.24
N GLU A 46 1.58 -9.87 -15.20
CA GLU A 46 0.61 -10.52 -16.10
C GLU A 46 -0.41 -11.42 -15.40
N PRO A 47 -0.07 -12.20 -14.36
CA PRO A 47 -1.07 -12.96 -13.61
C PRO A 47 -2.17 -12.05 -13.01
N VAL A 48 -1.77 -10.90 -12.44
CA VAL A 48 -2.70 -9.92 -11.84
C VAL A 48 -3.58 -9.28 -12.92
N ARG A 49 -2.97 -8.86 -14.02
CA ARG A 49 -3.69 -8.29 -15.17
C ARG A 49 -4.72 -9.27 -15.72
N ARG A 50 -4.37 -10.55 -15.88
CA ARG A 50 -5.29 -11.59 -16.36
C ARG A 50 -6.44 -11.84 -15.38
N ALA A 51 -6.16 -11.88 -14.08
CA ALA A 51 -7.20 -12.06 -13.06
C ALA A 51 -8.23 -10.91 -13.11
N ALA A 52 -7.77 -9.67 -13.18
CA ALA A 52 -8.66 -8.51 -13.26
C ALA A 52 -9.49 -8.50 -14.56
N LYS A 53 -8.89 -8.86 -15.70
CA LYS A 53 -9.65 -9.01 -16.96
C LYS A 53 -10.67 -10.14 -16.90
N LYS A 54 -10.36 -11.27 -16.25
CA LYS A 54 -11.29 -12.37 -16.03
C LYS A 54 -12.49 -11.95 -15.17
N ALA A 55 -12.28 -11.03 -14.22
CA ALA A 55 -13.36 -10.40 -13.44
C ALA A 55 -14.16 -9.34 -14.25
N GLY A 56 -13.88 -9.17 -15.55
CA GLY A 56 -14.60 -8.27 -16.44
C GLY A 56 -14.18 -6.80 -16.30
N ARG A 57 -13.02 -6.50 -15.72
CA ARG A 57 -12.59 -5.11 -15.47
C ARG A 57 -11.66 -4.59 -16.57
N ARG A 58 -11.73 -3.27 -16.81
CA ARG A 58 -10.74 -2.57 -17.64
C ARG A 58 -9.46 -2.42 -16.82
N VAL A 59 -8.32 -2.64 -17.47
CA VAL A 59 -7.03 -2.61 -16.78
C VAL A 59 -6.00 -1.89 -17.63
N VAL A 60 -5.39 -0.86 -17.09
CA VAL A 60 -4.15 -0.27 -17.60
C VAL A 60 -2.97 -0.70 -16.74
N VAL A 61 -1.84 -0.97 -17.35
CA VAL A 61 -0.58 -1.33 -16.70
C VAL A 61 0.49 -0.37 -17.15
N SER A 62 1.36 0.07 -16.25
CA SER A 62 2.54 0.87 -16.56
C SER A 62 3.72 0.46 -15.69
N GLU A 63 4.90 0.51 -16.29
CA GLU A 63 6.16 0.50 -15.53
C GLU A 63 6.30 1.83 -14.82
N VAL A 64 6.51 1.80 -13.49
CA VAL A 64 6.55 3.00 -12.66
C VAL A 64 7.61 2.85 -11.59
N ASP A 65 8.56 3.76 -11.59
CA ASP A 65 9.39 4.03 -10.44
C ASP A 65 8.73 5.13 -9.61
N VAL A 66 8.22 4.80 -8.42
CA VAL A 66 7.52 5.75 -7.54
C VAL A 66 8.43 6.88 -7.03
N THR A 67 9.74 6.75 -7.17
CA THR A 67 10.70 7.83 -6.86
C THR A 67 10.69 8.93 -7.93
N ARG A 68 10.08 8.67 -9.09
CA ARG A 68 10.04 9.59 -10.23
C ARG A 68 8.62 10.15 -10.42
N SER A 69 8.44 11.44 -10.14
CA SER A 69 7.15 12.11 -10.31
C SER A 69 6.58 11.94 -11.72
N ALA A 70 7.43 12.00 -12.75
CA ALA A 70 6.99 11.87 -14.15
C ALA A 70 6.33 10.51 -14.44
N ASP A 71 6.85 9.41 -13.87
CA ASP A 71 6.29 8.08 -14.07
C ASP A 71 4.91 7.95 -13.39
N VAL A 72 4.80 8.49 -12.17
CA VAL A 72 3.53 8.52 -11.42
C VAL A 72 2.49 9.39 -12.14
N ASP A 73 2.88 10.59 -12.58
CA ASP A 73 2.00 11.51 -13.29
C ASP A 73 1.52 10.90 -14.63
N ALA A 74 2.40 10.20 -15.36
CA ALA A 74 2.04 9.49 -16.58
C ALA A 74 1.02 8.37 -16.35
N LEU A 75 1.18 7.56 -15.28
CA LEU A 75 0.21 6.53 -14.94
C LEU A 75 -1.15 7.13 -14.58
N VAL A 76 -1.18 8.20 -13.78
CA VAL A 76 -2.42 8.89 -13.40
C VAL A 76 -3.12 9.46 -14.64
N ALA A 77 -2.37 10.11 -15.54
CA ALA A 77 -2.92 10.64 -16.79
C ALA A 77 -3.50 9.52 -17.68
N LYS A 78 -2.77 8.41 -17.80
CA LYS A 78 -3.22 7.22 -18.56
C LYS A 78 -4.50 6.64 -17.95
N ALA A 79 -4.56 6.45 -16.64
CA ALA A 79 -5.76 5.98 -15.95
C ALA A 79 -6.96 6.91 -16.17
N ALA A 80 -6.75 8.22 -16.06
CA ALA A 80 -7.79 9.20 -16.29
C ALA A 80 -8.31 9.19 -17.74
N GLY A 81 -7.41 9.07 -18.71
CA GLY A 81 -7.77 9.03 -20.14
C GLY A 81 -8.45 7.74 -20.59
N GLU A 82 -7.93 6.59 -20.16
CA GLU A 82 -8.41 5.28 -20.62
C GLU A 82 -9.54 4.69 -19.76
N LEU A 83 -9.55 4.98 -18.45
CA LEU A 83 -10.53 4.42 -17.52
C LEU A 83 -11.58 5.45 -17.05
N GLY A 84 -11.36 6.74 -17.32
CA GLY A 84 -12.30 7.82 -17.01
C GLY A 84 -12.08 8.54 -15.68
N GLY A 85 -11.03 8.24 -14.96
CA GLY A 85 -10.69 8.93 -13.70
C GLY A 85 -9.71 8.18 -12.82
N VAL A 86 -9.45 8.73 -11.64
CA VAL A 86 -8.78 8.04 -10.51
C VAL A 86 -9.56 8.39 -9.25
N HIS A 87 -10.16 7.38 -8.64
CA HIS A 87 -11.04 7.52 -7.49
C HIS A 87 -10.42 6.98 -6.20
N ILE A 88 -9.58 5.97 -6.33
CA ILE A 88 -8.93 5.28 -5.22
C ILE A 88 -7.44 5.17 -5.54
N VAL A 89 -6.59 5.47 -4.57
CA VAL A 89 -5.15 5.19 -4.64
C VAL A 89 -4.77 4.30 -3.48
N VAL A 90 -4.20 3.13 -3.78
CA VAL A 90 -3.52 2.27 -2.81
C VAL A 90 -2.01 2.41 -3.07
N ALA A 91 -1.38 3.30 -2.33
CA ALA A 91 0.07 3.52 -2.37
C ALA A 91 0.75 2.44 -1.52
N ASN A 92 1.06 1.32 -2.17
CA ASN A 92 1.54 0.11 -1.51
C ASN A 92 3.01 -0.22 -1.85
N ALA A 93 3.59 0.30 -2.94
CA ALA A 93 5.00 0.09 -3.25
C ALA A 93 5.88 0.46 -2.04
N GLY A 94 6.82 -0.40 -1.73
CA GLY A 94 7.73 -0.20 -0.60
C GLY A 94 8.88 -1.19 -0.64
N ILE A 95 9.98 -0.83 0.01
CA ILE A 95 11.19 -1.66 0.12
C ILE A 95 11.67 -1.69 1.57
N ALA A 96 12.26 -2.79 1.98
CA ALA A 96 13.01 -2.88 3.23
C ALA A 96 14.50 -3.10 2.92
N ARG A 97 15.36 -2.55 3.77
CA ARG A 97 16.80 -2.81 3.75
C ARG A 97 17.27 -3.00 5.18
N LYS A 98 17.95 -4.11 5.44
CA LYS A 98 18.46 -4.44 6.76
C LYS A 98 19.89 -3.92 6.88
N VAL A 99 20.07 -2.81 7.60
CA VAL A 99 21.37 -2.16 7.78
C VAL A 99 21.50 -1.69 9.23
N LYS A 100 22.63 -1.94 9.87
CA LYS A 100 22.93 -1.38 11.19
C LYS A 100 23.09 0.13 11.09
N LEU A 101 22.76 0.85 12.16
CA LEU A 101 22.81 2.32 12.15
C LEU A 101 24.21 2.86 11.82
N GLU A 102 25.24 2.22 12.34
CA GLU A 102 26.66 2.60 12.11
C GLU A 102 27.13 2.40 10.65
N ASP A 103 26.45 1.52 9.89
CA ASP A 103 26.76 1.19 8.49
C ASP A 103 25.78 1.85 7.50
N LEU A 104 24.78 2.57 8.00
CA LEU A 104 23.71 3.15 7.18
C LEU A 104 24.18 4.48 6.56
N ASP A 105 24.43 4.47 5.26
CA ASP A 105 24.79 5.67 4.51
C ASP A 105 23.57 6.48 4.05
N ASP A 106 23.81 7.74 3.66
CA ASP A 106 22.78 8.66 3.18
C ASP A 106 22.06 8.14 1.94
N ALA A 107 22.76 7.45 1.05
CA ALA A 107 22.18 6.92 -0.19
C ALA A 107 21.13 5.84 0.10
N THR A 108 21.45 4.90 0.99
CA THR A 108 20.55 3.84 1.43
C THR A 108 19.37 4.40 2.22
N TRP A 109 19.62 5.35 3.13
CA TRP A 109 18.58 6.08 3.85
C TRP A 109 17.61 6.75 2.88
N ASN A 110 18.15 7.59 2.00
CA ASN A 110 17.33 8.37 1.06
C ASN A 110 16.54 7.47 0.10
N LYS A 111 17.12 6.35 -0.35
CA LYS A 111 16.43 5.42 -1.24
C LYS A 111 15.17 4.83 -0.59
N VAL A 112 15.24 4.40 0.68
CA VAL A 112 14.09 3.82 1.37
C VAL A 112 13.05 4.90 1.67
N VAL A 113 13.46 6.07 2.16
CA VAL A 113 12.53 7.19 2.41
C VAL A 113 11.87 7.67 1.11
N ASP A 114 12.60 7.68 0.00
CA ASP A 114 12.08 8.14 -1.28
C ASP A 114 11.03 7.20 -1.87
N VAL A 115 11.21 5.89 -1.71
CA VAL A 115 10.20 4.90 -2.11
C VAL A 115 9.01 4.91 -1.13
N ASP A 116 9.28 4.73 0.17
CA ASP A 116 8.28 4.34 1.17
C ASP A 116 7.47 5.50 1.75
N LEU A 117 7.96 6.74 1.60
CA LEU A 117 7.28 7.96 2.04
C LEU A 117 7.00 8.91 0.88
N ASN A 118 8.06 9.36 0.18
CA ASN A 118 7.88 10.34 -0.90
C ASN A 118 7.11 9.76 -2.08
N GLY A 119 7.29 8.46 -2.39
CA GLY A 119 6.53 7.75 -3.43
C GLY A 119 5.03 7.75 -3.15
N VAL A 120 4.65 7.54 -1.89
CA VAL A 120 3.24 7.62 -1.45
C VAL A 120 2.68 9.03 -1.65
N TRP A 121 3.43 10.05 -1.19
CA TRP A 121 3.06 11.45 -1.39
C TRP A 121 2.92 11.80 -2.88
N ARG A 122 3.82 11.34 -3.76
CA ARG A 122 3.72 11.59 -5.20
C ARG A 122 2.44 11.02 -5.79
N CYS A 123 2.08 9.78 -5.41
CA CYS A 123 0.85 9.14 -5.87
C CYS A 123 -0.40 9.93 -5.43
N PHE A 124 -0.45 10.35 -4.17
CA PHE A 124 -1.57 11.11 -3.64
C PHE A 124 -1.68 12.48 -4.30
N ARG A 125 -0.57 13.21 -4.42
CA ARG A 125 -0.51 14.52 -5.08
C ARG A 125 -1.02 14.45 -6.53
N SER A 126 -0.56 13.46 -7.28
CA SER A 126 -0.92 13.30 -8.70
C SER A 126 -2.40 12.96 -8.89
N ALA A 127 -2.99 12.12 -8.04
CA ALA A 127 -4.38 11.69 -8.13
C ALA A 127 -5.38 12.74 -7.61
N LEU A 128 -4.97 13.59 -6.67
CA LEU A 128 -5.83 14.54 -5.95
C LEU A 128 -6.69 15.44 -6.87
N PRO A 129 -6.18 16.05 -7.96
CA PRO A 129 -7.00 16.85 -8.85
C PRO A 129 -8.17 16.10 -9.48
N HIS A 130 -8.00 14.80 -9.76
CA HIS A 130 -9.03 13.93 -10.31
C HIS A 130 -10.11 13.62 -9.26
N MET A 131 -9.71 13.30 -8.04
CA MET A 131 -10.62 13.04 -6.92
C MET A 131 -11.46 14.27 -6.56
N ARG A 132 -10.84 15.45 -6.53
CA ARG A 132 -11.56 16.71 -6.27
C ARG A 132 -12.63 16.99 -7.33
N ARG A 133 -12.34 16.77 -8.62
CA ARG A 133 -13.33 16.92 -9.70
C ARG A 133 -14.46 15.91 -9.59
N ALA A 134 -14.18 14.71 -9.12
CA ALA A 134 -15.17 13.66 -8.93
C ALA A 134 -16.03 13.83 -7.65
N GLY A 135 -15.63 14.71 -6.72
CA GLY A 135 -16.25 14.83 -5.39
C GLY A 135 -16.15 13.53 -4.57
N PHE A 136 -15.18 12.68 -4.89
CA PHE A 136 -14.94 11.40 -4.23
C PHE A 136 -13.46 11.01 -4.34
N GLY A 137 -12.87 10.59 -3.23
CA GLY A 137 -11.52 10.08 -3.21
C GLY A 137 -11.22 9.18 -2.01
N ARG A 138 -10.33 8.21 -2.23
CA ARG A 138 -9.79 7.32 -1.19
C ARG A 138 -8.27 7.25 -1.34
N LEU A 139 -7.55 7.85 -0.40
CA LEU A 139 -6.09 7.85 -0.32
C LEU A 139 -5.67 6.84 0.75
N LEU A 140 -5.11 5.72 0.32
CA LEU A 140 -4.80 4.57 1.18
C LEU A 140 -3.30 4.29 1.13
N ALA A 141 -2.62 4.36 2.29
CA ALA A 141 -1.18 4.12 2.42
C ALA A 141 -0.90 2.79 3.11
N THR A 142 0.06 2.02 2.58
CA THR A 142 0.63 0.86 3.29
C THR A 142 1.72 1.33 4.25
N SER A 143 1.35 1.51 5.52
CA SER A 143 2.27 1.76 6.64
C SER A 143 2.84 0.41 7.14
N SER A 144 3.14 0.32 8.41
CA SER A 144 3.62 -0.91 9.08
C SER A 144 3.39 -0.79 10.59
N VAL A 145 3.25 -1.91 11.28
CA VAL A 145 3.39 -1.92 12.75
C VAL A 145 4.76 -1.39 13.16
N ALA A 146 5.80 -1.66 12.36
CA ALA A 146 7.13 -1.10 12.57
C ALA A 146 7.13 0.42 12.29
N GLY A 147 7.49 1.19 13.29
CA GLY A 147 7.49 2.65 13.26
C GLY A 147 6.18 3.31 13.73
N THR A 148 5.11 2.53 13.96
CA THR A 148 3.84 3.07 14.45
C THR A 148 3.46 2.53 15.84
N VAL A 149 3.47 1.22 16.04
CA VAL A 149 3.13 0.57 17.32
C VAL A 149 4.23 -0.36 17.83
N SER A 150 5.26 -0.61 17.01
CA SER A 150 6.43 -1.41 17.39
C SER A 150 7.69 -0.90 16.70
N ALA A 151 8.84 -1.50 17.03
CA ALA A 151 10.12 -1.22 16.39
C ALA A 151 10.55 -2.41 15.52
N TRP A 152 11.42 -2.13 14.54
CA TRP A 152 12.11 -3.14 13.76
C TRP A 152 13.62 -2.86 13.75
N PRO A 153 14.40 -3.58 14.56
CA PRO A 153 15.85 -3.36 14.63
C PRO A 153 16.52 -3.44 13.25
N GLN A 154 17.54 -2.61 13.04
CA GLN A 154 18.31 -2.50 11.80
C GLN A 154 17.50 -1.97 10.58
N HIS A 155 16.34 -1.33 10.83
CA HIS A 155 15.50 -0.72 9.78
C HIS A 155 15.08 0.71 10.13
N PRO A 156 15.97 1.61 10.61
CA PRO A 156 15.58 2.94 11.08
C PRO A 156 14.97 3.81 9.98
N HIS A 157 15.47 3.75 8.75
CA HIS A 157 14.94 4.46 7.59
C HIS A 157 13.52 3.99 7.22
N TYR A 158 13.29 2.67 7.23
CA TYR A 158 11.99 2.09 6.97
C TYR A 158 10.96 2.51 8.03
N THR A 159 11.31 2.36 9.32
CA THR A 159 10.42 2.72 10.44
C THR A 159 10.11 4.21 10.44
N ALA A 160 11.09 5.07 10.15
CA ALA A 160 10.87 6.52 10.01
C ALA A 160 9.93 6.84 8.85
N ALA A 161 10.12 6.22 7.68
CA ALA A 161 9.24 6.42 6.53
C ALA A 161 7.80 5.97 6.82
N LYS A 162 7.62 4.76 7.40
CA LYS A 162 6.28 4.21 7.70
C LYS A 162 5.56 4.99 8.82
N ALA A 163 6.28 5.52 9.80
CA ALA A 163 5.73 6.44 10.80
C ALA A 163 5.28 7.77 10.16
N GLY A 164 6.07 8.32 9.24
CA GLY A 164 5.75 9.57 8.53
C GLY A 164 4.45 9.52 7.74
N LEU A 165 4.03 8.34 7.27
CA LEU A 165 2.76 8.17 6.56
C LEU A 165 1.55 8.48 7.44
N VAL A 166 1.64 8.28 8.76
CA VAL A 166 0.55 8.60 9.69
C VAL A 166 0.28 10.11 9.69
N GLY A 167 1.33 10.93 9.83
CA GLY A 167 1.21 12.37 9.76
C GLY A 167 0.70 12.86 8.40
N LEU A 168 1.16 12.22 7.30
CA LEU A 168 0.70 12.53 5.96
C LEU A 168 -0.82 12.30 5.82
N VAL A 169 -1.33 11.11 6.15
CA VAL A 169 -2.76 10.81 5.98
C VAL A 169 -3.63 11.65 6.91
N GLN A 170 -3.18 11.94 8.13
CA GLN A 170 -3.91 12.81 9.06
C GLN A 170 -4.08 14.23 8.52
N THR A 171 -3.03 14.80 7.98
CA THR A 171 -3.07 16.14 7.36
C THR A 171 -4.03 16.16 6.18
N LEU A 172 -3.90 15.20 5.25
CA LEU A 172 -4.75 15.12 4.05
C LEU A 172 -6.22 14.85 4.42
N ALA A 173 -6.47 14.07 5.47
CA ALA A 173 -7.81 13.80 5.97
C ALA A 173 -8.53 15.07 6.40
N VAL A 174 -7.86 15.96 7.12
CA VAL A 174 -8.43 17.24 7.56
C VAL A 174 -8.60 18.19 6.36
N GLU A 175 -7.58 18.28 5.52
CA GLU A 175 -7.54 19.24 4.41
C GLU A 175 -8.60 18.97 3.34
N PHE A 176 -8.90 17.68 3.06
CA PHE A 176 -9.75 17.29 1.94
C PHE A 176 -11.09 16.66 2.31
N ALA A 177 -11.43 16.57 3.60
CA ALA A 177 -12.70 15.97 4.07
C ALA A 177 -13.93 16.60 3.39
N ALA A 178 -13.98 17.92 3.31
CA ALA A 178 -15.08 18.66 2.68
C ALA A 178 -15.21 18.41 1.16
N SER A 179 -14.18 17.83 0.53
CA SER A 179 -14.19 17.44 -0.88
C SER A 179 -14.65 15.99 -1.11
N GLY A 180 -15.13 15.29 -0.07
CA GLY A 180 -15.55 13.89 -0.16
C GLY A 180 -14.37 12.90 -0.25
N ILE A 181 -13.16 13.34 0.15
CA ILE A 181 -11.93 12.54 0.10
C ILE A 181 -11.56 12.11 1.51
N THR A 182 -11.28 10.80 1.68
CA THR A 182 -10.70 10.27 2.91
C THR A 182 -9.26 9.82 2.68
N ALA A 183 -8.43 9.95 3.71
CA ALA A 183 -7.04 9.51 3.70
C ALA A 183 -6.79 8.64 4.95
N ASN A 184 -6.35 7.39 4.75
CA ASN A 184 -6.10 6.45 5.84
C ASN A 184 -4.83 5.63 5.56
N ALA A 185 -4.24 5.10 6.62
CA ALA A 185 -3.12 4.18 6.55
C ALA A 185 -3.51 2.81 7.15
N VAL A 186 -3.00 1.75 6.57
CA VAL A 186 -3.05 0.41 7.17
C VAL A 186 -1.65 0.06 7.65
N ALA A 187 -1.53 -0.49 8.85
CA ALA A 187 -0.29 -0.97 9.45
C ALA A 187 -0.30 -2.51 9.53
N PRO A 188 0.19 -3.21 8.50
CA PRO A 188 0.31 -4.65 8.55
C PRO A 188 1.31 -5.12 9.61
N GLY A 189 1.02 -6.26 10.24
CA GLY A 189 1.99 -7.03 11.00
C GLY A 189 2.91 -7.85 10.08
N VAL A 190 3.22 -9.09 10.48
CA VAL A 190 3.96 -10.01 9.61
C VAL A 190 2.98 -10.64 8.61
N ILE A 191 3.14 -10.28 7.35
CA ILE A 191 2.34 -10.78 6.22
C ILE A 191 3.24 -11.60 5.31
N ARG A 192 2.79 -12.79 4.87
CA ARG A 192 3.55 -13.68 4.00
C ARG A 192 3.62 -13.11 2.57
N THR A 193 4.58 -12.26 2.33
CA THR A 193 4.85 -11.58 1.06
C THR A 193 6.27 -11.87 0.59
N PRO A 194 6.62 -11.66 -0.68
CA PRO A 194 8.00 -11.75 -1.14
C PRO A 194 8.97 -10.90 -0.31
N GLN A 195 8.58 -9.68 0.09
CA GLN A 195 9.41 -8.84 0.97
C GLN A 195 9.66 -9.50 2.34
N ALA A 196 8.65 -10.09 2.97
CA ALA A 196 8.81 -10.75 4.27
C ALA A 196 9.68 -12.00 4.18
N LEU A 197 9.63 -12.69 3.03
CA LEU A 197 10.39 -13.90 2.73
C LEU A 197 11.83 -13.62 2.26
N ASP A 198 12.22 -12.36 2.04
CA ASP A 198 13.61 -11.99 1.71
C ASP A 198 14.51 -12.24 2.93
N PRO A 199 15.45 -13.20 2.86
CA PRO A 199 16.32 -13.53 4.01
C PRO A 199 17.42 -12.49 4.25
N VAL A 200 17.68 -11.64 3.28
CA VAL A 200 18.73 -10.60 3.37
C VAL A 200 18.18 -9.34 4.03
N ASN A 201 17.04 -8.88 3.57
CA ASN A 201 16.50 -7.57 3.94
C ASN A 201 15.28 -7.65 4.88
N SER A 202 14.81 -8.86 5.23
CA SER A 202 13.65 -9.05 6.10
C SER A 202 13.82 -10.30 6.98
N LEU A 203 12.71 -11.01 7.22
CA LEU A 203 12.69 -12.15 8.14
C LEU A 203 13.21 -13.45 7.50
N GLY A 204 13.06 -13.60 6.18
CA GLY A 204 13.26 -14.86 5.50
C GLY A 204 12.17 -15.90 5.80
N PRO A 205 12.16 -17.04 5.09
CA PRO A 205 11.13 -18.07 5.28
C PRO A 205 11.06 -18.58 6.72
N GLU A 206 12.18 -18.95 7.32
CA GLU A 206 12.26 -19.46 8.69
C GLU A 206 11.78 -18.42 9.72
N GLY A 207 12.15 -17.14 9.54
CA GLY A 207 11.73 -16.06 10.42
C GLY A 207 10.23 -15.77 10.32
N VAL A 208 9.64 -15.89 9.12
CA VAL A 208 8.20 -15.78 8.91
C VAL A 208 7.47 -16.93 9.60
N ASP A 209 7.96 -18.16 9.47
CA ASP A 209 7.34 -19.33 10.11
C ASP A 209 7.45 -19.26 11.64
N ALA A 210 8.62 -18.85 12.16
CA ALA A 210 8.81 -18.65 13.61
C ALA A 210 7.94 -17.51 14.19
N ALA A 211 7.60 -16.50 13.37
CA ALA A 211 6.75 -15.41 13.81
C ALA A 211 5.33 -15.87 14.14
N ALA A 212 4.81 -16.92 13.50
CA ALA A 212 3.47 -17.44 13.74
C ALA A 212 3.22 -17.83 15.21
N ALA A 213 4.23 -18.42 15.87
CA ALA A 213 4.16 -18.82 17.26
C ALA A 213 4.04 -17.64 18.26
N ARG A 214 4.40 -16.42 17.82
CA ARG A 214 4.38 -15.20 18.63
C ARG A 214 3.19 -14.28 18.30
N ILE A 215 2.33 -14.67 17.37
CA ILE A 215 1.13 -13.93 16.98
C ILE A 215 -0.06 -14.58 17.69
N PRO A 216 -0.84 -13.85 18.52
CA PRO A 216 -2.00 -14.41 19.20
C PRO A 216 -3.02 -15.10 18.30
N ALA A 217 -3.17 -14.62 17.05
CA ALA A 217 -4.00 -15.27 16.04
C ALA A 217 -3.49 -16.65 15.58
N GLY A 218 -2.33 -17.12 16.03
CA GLY A 218 -1.74 -18.43 15.72
C GLY A 218 -1.19 -18.57 14.31
N ARG A 219 -1.14 -17.50 13.54
CA ARG A 219 -0.63 -17.50 12.16
C ARG A 219 -0.04 -16.16 11.76
N VAL A 220 0.81 -16.14 10.76
CA VAL A 220 1.14 -14.91 10.03
C VAL A 220 -0.05 -14.50 9.16
N GLY A 221 -0.18 -13.23 8.85
CA GLY A 221 -1.19 -12.73 7.95
C GLY A 221 -0.93 -13.13 6.50
N SER A 222 -1.99 -13.19 5.70
CA SER A 222 -1.90 -13.30 4.24
C SER A 222 -2.06 -11.92 3.59
N PRO A 223 -1.65 -11.74 2.34
CA PRO A 223 -1.92 -10.52 1.59
C PRO A 223 -3.40 -10.13 1.55
N GLU A 224 -4.30 -11.12 1.51
CA GLU A 224 -5.75 -10.94 1.49
C GLU A 224 -6.28 -10.34 2.81
N ASP A 225 -5.68 -10.65 3.96
CA ASP A 225 -6.05 -10.04 5.25
C ASP A 225 -5.95 -8.50 5.18
N ILE A 226 -4.96 -7.98 4.46
CA ILE A 226 -4.75 -6.55 4.26
C ILE A 226 -5.65 -6.01 3.14
N ALA A 227 -5.79 -6.76 2.05
CA ALA A 227 -6.58 -6.34 0.90
C ALA A 227 -8.07 -6.18 1.22
N TYR A 228 -8.64 -6.99 2.11
CA TYR A 228 -10.01 -6.80 2.60
C TYR A 228 -10.18 -5.54 3.45
N VAL A 229 -9.18 -5.14 4.22
CA VAL A 229 -9.20 -3.86 4.94
C VAL A 229 -9.15 -2.70 3.95
N TYR A 230 -8.35 -2.80 2.89
CA TYR A 230 -8.35 -1.81 1.82
C TYR A 230 -9.69 -1.77 1.09
N LEU A 231 -10.33 -2.89 0.83
CA LEU A 231 -11.66 -2.93 0.22
C LEU A 231 -12.69 -2.15 1.06
N PHE A 232 -12.71 -2.38 2.37
CA PHE A 232 -13.56 -1.60 3.28
C PHE A 232 -13.25 -0.11 3.19
N LEU A 233 -11.98 0.29 3.36
CA LEU A 233 -11.58 1.70 3.35
C LEU A 233 -11.79 2.38 1.99
N ALA A 234 -11.77 1.63 0.89
CA ALA A 234 -12.02 2.11 -0.46
C ALA A 234 -13.52 2.32 -0.75
N SER A 235 -14.39 1.67 -0.01
CA SER A 235 -15.83 1.67 -0.23
C SER A 235 -16.52 2.96 0.23
N ALA A 236 -17.79 3.09 -0.12
CA ALA A 236 -18.63 4.20 0.34
C ALA A 236 -18.95 4.11 1.84
N GLU A 237 -19.02 2.88 2.36
CA GLU A 237 -19.34 2.58 3.77
C GLU A 237 -18.27 3.13 4.74
N ALA A 238 -17.04 3.29 4.27
CA ALA A 238 -15.95 3.88 5.06
C ALA A 238 -15.88 5.41 4.99
N SER A 239 -16.92 6.09 4.51
CA SER A 239 -16.90 7.55 4.29
C SER A 239 -16.66 8.39 5.54
N TYR A 240 -16.87 7.83 6.74
CA TYR A 240 -16.60 8.50 8.02
C TYR A 240 -15.30 8.03 8.70
N VAL A 241 -14.58 7.08 8.09
CA VAL A 241 -13.25 6.63 8.53
C VAL A 241 -12.21 7.49 7.81
N ASN A 242 -11.63 8.46 8.53
CA ASN A 242 -10.73 9.43 7.94
C ASN A 242 -9.59 9.79 8.90
N GLY A 243 -8.36 9.85 8.40
CA GLY A 243 -7.15 10.13 9.18
C GLY A 243 -6.70 8.98 10.09
N GLN A 244 -7.18 7.76 9.87
CA GLN A 244 -6.94 6.63 10.76
C GLN A 244 -5.73 5.80 10.34
N LEU A 245 -5.06 5.22 11.35
CA LEU A 245 -4.12 4.12 11.20
C LEU A 245 -4.82 2.83 11.68
N LEU A 246 -5.07 1.91 10.75
CA LEU A 246 -5.65 0.61 11.08
C LEU A 246 -4.54 -0.43 11.21
N VAL A 247 -4.34 -0.94 12.42
CA VAL A 247 -3.39 -2.02 12.70
C VAL A 247 -4.03 -3.37 12.35
N VAL A 248 -3.32 -4.18 11.54
CA VAL A 248 -3.78 -5.49 11.08
C VAL A 248 -2.64 -6.50 11.25
N ASP A 249 -2.53 -7.07 12.45
CA ASP A 249 -1.35 -7.81 12.88
C ASP A 249 -1.63 -9.07 13.71
N GLY A 250 -2.90 -9.50 13.78
CA GLY A 250 -3.31 -10.67 14.57
C GLY A 250 -3.12 -10.49 16.09
N ALA A 251 -3.20 -9.25 16.55
CA ALA A 251 -2.99 -8.82 17.93
C ALA A 251 -1.53 -8.88 18.42
N ARG A 252 -0.56 -9.05 17.51
CA ARG A 252 0.86 -9.14 17.86
C ARG A 252 1.36 -7.93 18.65
N SER A 253 0.96 -6.73 18.27
CA SER A 253 1.38 -5.49 18.96
C SER A 253 0.77 -5.29 20.35
N LEU A 254 -0.26 -6.07 20.68
CA LEU A 254 -0.95 -6.03 21.98
C LEU A 254 -0.48 -7.15 22.92
N ALA A 255 0.20 -8.18 22.39
CA ALA A 255 0.75 -9.26 23.19
C ALA A 255 1.89 -8.73 24.07
N GLY A 256 1.84 -9.02 25.38
CA GLY A 256 2.92 -8.72 26.31
C GLY A 256 4.23 -9.42 25.93
N LEU A 257 5.31 -9.00 26.57
CA LEU A 257 6.64 -9.62 26.44
C LEU A 257 6.79 -10.85 27.37
N ASP A 258 5.78 -11.73 27.44
CA ASP A 258 5.85 -12.96 28.24
C ASP A 258 6.69 -14.02 27.52
#